data_a6dbd91e37a2d1180d09350fa328237e
#
_entry.id   a6dbd91e37a2d1180d09350fa328237e
#
_cell.length_a   1.000
_cell.length_b   1.000
_cell.length_c   1.000
_cell.angle_alpha   90.00
_cell.angle_beta   90.00
_cell.angle_gamma   90.00
#
_symmetry.space_group_name_H-M   'P 1'
#
loop_
_entity.id
_entity.type
_entity.pdbx_description
1 polymer ?
#
loop_
_entity_poly.entity_id
_entity_poly.type
_entity_poly.pdbx_seq_one_letter_code
_entity_poly.pdbx_strand_id
1 'polypeptide(L)'
;MNRTGRLGPLEVFGLRPLGKAARETLLTLRGDASTPPSRFDVSSLRMLDPRVSFPLWLGRRRADGLIPIYNLFNHRQTDPALGWSVRVTQVEDFRGGTLTYDSHNGTDFAVPVGTTVVAAAPGRVLRVSSEMNRGGLKVFIDHGRGLVTTSNHLGRALVAVGDVVDRGTPIALSGASGIDCLAFFPFSCPHVHFNVWLNGEPVDPFARPGEVSLWRGEGGMPVPDDGTGRDATADPTAWDHDAVARSIETSLHAGARAELAALTEADVRALAVMFQRNYYPTRFPERPNLYREVHPRAPFLDLPFERGAFEGVTFIERG
;
A
#
# COMPACT_ATOMS: atom_id res chain seq x y z
N MET A 1 20.53 10.09 -13.38
CA MET A 1 20.50 8.66 -12.96
C MET A 1 19.66 7.91 -13.97
N ASN A 2 20.12 6.76 -14.44
CA ASN A 2 19.34 5.93 -15.38
C ASN A 2 18.14 5.33 -14.62
N ARG A 3 16.94 5.89 -14.80
CA ARG A 3 15.73 5.54 -14.03
C ARG A 3 15.21 4.12 -14.35
N THR A 4 15.67 3.50 -15.43
CA THR A 4 15.20 2.18 -15.91
C THR A 4 16.24 1.05 -15.73
N GLY A 5 17.39 1.33 -15.13
CA GLY A 5 18.43 0.32 -14.89
C GLY A 5 18.04 -0.73 -13.83
N ARG A 6 18.75 -1.88 -13.86
CA ARG A 6 18.56 -2.99 -12.91
C ARG A 6 18.67 -2.50 -11.46
N LEU A 7 17.77 -2.97 -10.58
CA LEU A 7 17.80 -2.66 -9.15
C LEU A 7 18.98 -3.34 -8.46
N GLY A 8 19.67 -2.59 -7.59
CA GLY A 8 20.68 -3.17 -6.70
C GLY A 8 20.05 -3.80 -5.45
N PRO A 9 20.74 -4.75 -4.77
CA PRO A 9 20.17 -5.41 -3.58
C PRO A 9 19.71 -4.45 -2.48
N LEU A 10 20.44 -3.37 -2.23
CA LEU A 10 20.06 -2.37 -1.22
C LEU A 10 18.82 -1.56 -1.61
N GLU A 11 18.55 -1.41 -2.90
CA GLU A 11 17.29 -0.81 -3.39
C GLU A 11 16.14 -1.80 -3.27
N VAL A 12 16.35 -3.04 -3.71
CA VAL A 12 15.32 -4.10 -3.65
C VAL A 12 14.74 -4.20 -2.25
N PHE A 13 15.58 -4.23 -1.22
CA PHE A 13 15.13 -4.37 0.17
C PHE A 13 14.95 -3.05 0.93
N GLY A 14 15.14 -1.89 0.28
CA GLY A 14 14.93 -0.58 0.89
C GLY A 14 15.87 -0.26 2.05
N LEU A 15 17.12 -0.76 2.01
CA LEU A 15 18.08 -0.67 3.11
C LEU A 15 18.84 0.67 3.17
N ARG A 16 18.52 1.63 2.32
CA ARG A 16 19.18 2.96 2.33
C ARG A 16 18.24 4.04 2.87
N PRO A 17 18.73 4.92 3.78
CA PRO A 17 20.01 4.87 4.50
C PRO A 17 20.04 3.76 5.57
N LEU A 18 21.13 3.05 5.72
CA LEU A 18 21.26 1.90 6.64
C LEU A 18 20.90 2.23 8.09
N GLY A 19 21.31 3.41 8.59
CA GLY A 19 21.03 3.83 9.96
C GLY A 19 19.52 4.04 10.22
N LYS A 20 18.76 4.53 9.21
CA LYS A 20 17.30 4.65 9.28
C LYS A 20 16.67 3.26 9.29
N ALA A 21 17.05 2.40 8.36
CA ALA A 21 16.53 1.04 8.25
C ALA A 21 16.75 0.24 9.55
N ALA A 22 17.93 0.34 10.15
CA ALA A 22 18.21 -0.32 11.44
C ALA A 22 17.34 0.20 12.59
N ARG A 23 17.14 1.52 12.72
CA ARG A 23 16.26 2.08 13.76
C ARG A 23 14.82 1.62 13.59
N GLU A 24 14.30 1.64 12.36
CA GLU A 24 12.92 1.24 12.07
C GLU A 24 12.71 -0.28 12.24
N THR A 25 13.73 -1.09 11.95
CA THR A 25 13.71 -2.52 12.28
C THR A 25 13.62 -2.74 13.79
N LEU A 26 14.40 -2.00 14.58
CA LEU A 26 14.30 -2.08 16.05
C LEU A 26 12.92 -1.61 16.56
N LEU A 27 12.34 -0.58 15.95
CA LEU A 27 10.98 -0.13 16.26
C LEU A 27 9.94 -1.23 15.98
N THR A 28 10.09 -1.98 14.89
CA THR A 28 9.21 -3.13 14.60
C THR A 28 9.27 -4.19 15.70
N LEU A 29 10.47 -4.49 16.20
CA LEU A 29 10.69 -5.60 17.14
C LEU A 29 10.39 -5.23 18.61
N ARG A 30 10.67 -3.99 18.99
CA ARG A 30 10.61 -3.54 20.40
C ARG A 30 9.50 -2.54 20.68
N GLY A 31 9.01 -1.88 19.64
CA GLY A 31 8.15 -0.71 19.80
C GLY A 31 8.88 0.47 20.44
N ASP A 32 8.12 1.52 20.73
CA ASP A 32 8.49 2.65 21.59
C ASP A 32 7.27 3.13 22.38
N ALA A 33 7.39 4.24 23.12
CA ALA A 33 6.31 4.80 23.93
C ALA A 33 5.04 5.16 23.09
N SER A 34 5.17 5.31 21.79
CA SER A 34 4.09 5.73 20.89
C SER A 34 3.73 4.72 19.80
N THR A 35 4.44 3.61 19.75
CA THR A 35 4.28 2.59 18.69
C THR A 35 4.50 1.22 19.29
N PRO A 36 3.44 0.43 19.50
CA PRO A 36 3.58 -0.93 19.99
C PRO A 36 4.43 -1.80 19.06
N PRO A 37 5.14 -2.82 19.57
CA PRO A 37 5.88 -3.76 18.73
C PRO A 37 4.95 -4.53 17.81
N SER A 38 5.47 -4.94 16.64
CA SER A 38 4.73 -5.81 15.75
C SER A 38 4.57 -7.21 16.32
N ARG A 39 3.41 -7.81 16.11
CA ARG A 39 3.05 -9.14 16.63
C ARG A 39 3.18 -10.19 15.53
N PHE A 40 3.91 -11.23 15.82
CA PHE A 40 4.07 -12.41 14.98
C PHE A 40 4.23 -13.68 15.84
N ASP A 41 3.85 -14.82 15.32
CA ASP A 41 4.01 -16.13 15.96
C ASP A 41 4.07 -17.24 14.88
N VAL A 42 3.94 -18.49 15.30
CA VAL A 42 3.98 -19.64 14.37
C VAL A 42 2.90 -19.55 13.30
N SER A 43 1.74 -18.95 13.58
CA SER A 43 0.68 -18.76 12.58
C SER A 43 1.12 -17.88 11.40
N SER A 44 2.08 -16.98 11.60
CA SER A 44 2.65 -16.14 10.55
C SER A 44 3.32 -16.95 9.43
N LEU A 45 3.79 -18.16 9.73
CA LEU A 45 4.38 -19.05 8.71
C LEU A 45 3.35 -19.52 7.66
N ARG A 46 2.06 -19.44 7.98
CA ARG A 46 0.98 -19.78 7.04
C ARG A 46 0.89 -18.80 5.86
N MET A 47 1.54 -17.63 5.96
CA MET A 47 1.64 -16.68 4.85
C MET A 47 2.73 -17.07 3.83
N LEU A 48 3.65 -17.98 4.17
CA LEU A 48 4.75 -18.34 3.30
C LEU A 48 4.28 -19.33 2.24
N ASP A 49 4.60 -19.06 0.98
CA ASP A 49 4.33 -19.96 -0.14
C ASP A 49 5.55 -20.05 -1.08
N PRO A 50 6.46 -21.01 -0.82
CA PRO A 50 7.66 -21.20 -1.65
C PRO A 50 7.34 -21.54 -3.13
N ARG A 51 6.16 -22.12 -3.42
CA ARG A 51 5.75 -22.45 -4.80
C ARG A 51 5.51 -21.19 -5.62
N VAL A 52 5.05 -20.11 -4.97
CA VAL A 52 4.85 -18.79 -5.58
C VAL A 52 6.12 -17.96 -5.50
N SER A 53 6.78 -17.92 -4.32
CA SER A 53 7.89 -17.01 -4.08
C SER A 53 9.15 -17.32 -4.89
N PHE A 54 9.59 -18.57 -4.96
CA PHE A 54 10.85 -18.91 -5.65
C PHE A 54 10.84 -18.60 -7.16
N PRO A 55 9.81 -18.95 -7.95
CA PRO A 55 9.75 -18.52 -9.35
C PRO A 55 9.84 -17.01 -9.52
N LEU A 56 9.15 -16.25 -8.68
CA LEU A 56 9.13 -14.77 -8.75
C LEU A 56 10.49 -14.14 -8.37
N TRP A 57 11.19 -14.71 -7.36
CA TRP A 57 12.57 -14.28 -7.05
C TRP A 57 13.55 -14.53 -8.21
N LEU A 58 13.28 -15.56 -9.02
CA LEU A 58 14.04 -15.86 -10.24
C LEU A 58 13.57 -15.06 -11.46
N GLY A 59 12.66 -14.09 -11.28
CA GLY A 59 12.15 -13.25 -12.35
C GLY A 59 11.12 -13.94 -13.28
N ARG A 60 10.59 -15.10 -12.89
CA ARG A 60 9.62 -15.85 -13.69
C ARG A 60 8.20 -15.39 -13.42
N ARG A 61 7.42 -15.22 -14.48
CA ARG A 61 5.98 -14.95 -14.44
C ARG A 61 5.20 -16.21 -14.74
N ARG A 62 3.92 -16.24 -14.40
CA ARG A 62 3.02 -17.31 -14.83
C ARG A 62 2.84 -17.26 -16.35
N ALA A 63 2.72 -18.43 -16.97
CA ALA A 63 2.57 -18.55 -18.42
C ALA A 63 1.21 -18.04 -18.95
N ASP A 64 0.19 -18.02 -18.07
CA ASP A 64 -1.15 -17.52 -18.39
C ASP A 64 -1.28 -15.97 -18.28
N GLY A 65 -0.21 -15.28 -17.94
CA GLY A 65 -0.22 -13.82 -17.78
C GLY A 65 -0.96 -13.32 -16.53
N LEU A 66 -1.47 -14.20 -15.66
CA LEU A 66 -2.21 -13.79 -14.47
C LEU A 66 -1.27 -13.52 -13.30
N ILE A 67 -1.55 -12.45 -12.54
CA ILE A 67 -0.84 -12.13 -11.30
C ILE A 67 -1.48 -12.89 -10.15
N PRO A 68 -0.72 -13.71 -9.40
CA PRO A 68 -1.23 -14.29 -8.16
C PRO A 68 -1.53 -13.21 -7.12
N ILE A 69 -2.74 -13.17 -6.59
CA ILE A 69 -3.04 -12.40 -5.37
C ILE A 69 -2.59 -13.24 -4.19
N TYR A 70 -1.62 -12.69 -3.44
CA TYR A 70 -0.91 -13.37 -2.37
C TYR A 70 -1.58 -13.20 -1.02
N ASN A 71 -2.11 -12.00 -0.73
CA ASN A 71 -2.99 -11.69 0.38
C ASN A 71 -4.06 -10.70 -0.05
N LEU A 72 -5.22 -10.80 0.56
CA LEU A 72 -6.36 -9.91 0.41
C LEU A 72 -6.51 -9.04 1.66
N PHE A 73 -7.29 -7.98 1.57
CA PHE A 73 -7.68 -7.13 2.70
C PHE A 73 -8.37 -7.98 3.77
N ASN A 74 -8.00 -7.77 5.04
CA ASN A 74 -8.65 -8.45 6.16
C ASN A 74 -9.86 -7.65 6.66
N HIS A 75 -11.05 -8.22 6.55
CA HIS A 75 -12.30 -7.62 7.06
C HIS A 75 -12.48 -7.76 8.57
N ARG A 76 -11.66 -8.59 9.24
CA ARG A 76 -11.61 -8.70 10.72
C ARG A 76 -10.42 -7.92 11.25
N GLN A 77 -10.44 -6.61 11.06
CA GLN A 77 -9.34 -5.74 11.51
C GLN A 77 -9.05 -5.91 13.00
N THR A 78 -7.78 -6.11 13.34
CA THR A 78 -7.32 -6.12 14.73
C THR A 78 -7.14 -4.69 15.23
N ASP A 79 -7.36 -4.47 16.55
CA ASP A 79 -7.14 -3.15 17.16
C ASP A 79 -5.68 -2.68 16.93
N PRO A 80 -5.46 -1.57 16.21
CA PRO A 80 -4.13 -1.05 15.94
C PRO A 80 -3.37 -0.64 17.20
N ALA A 81 -4.06 -0.36 18.30
CA ALA A 81 -3.44 -0.04 19.60
C ALA A 81 -2.68 -1.23 20.17
N LEU A 82 -3.00 -2.45 19.75
CA LEU A 82 -2.27 -3.67 20.13
C LEU A 82 -1.00 -3.91 19.31
N GLY A 83 -0.69 -3.05 18.36
CA GLY A 83 0.42 -3.18 17.42
C GLY A 83 0.06 -3.94 16.15
N TRP A 84 0.82 -3.69 15.09
CA TRP A 84 0.65 -4.34 13.80
C TRP A 84 0.84 -5.86 13.92
N SER A 85 -0.13 -6.64 13.46
CA SER A 85 -0.13 -8.09 13.59
C SER A 85 0.00 -8.76 12.23
N VAL A 86 1.06 -9.56 12.05
CA VAL A 86 1.27 -10.42 10.87
C VAL A 86 0.90 -11.87 11.16
N ARG A 87 0.16 -12.12 12.25
CA ARG A 87 -0.38 -13.44 12.58
C ARG A 87 -1.58 -13.78 11.69
N VAL A 88 -1.90 -15.06 11.60
CA VAL A 88 -3.08 -15.56 10.90
C VAL A 88 -4.04 -16.16 11.94
N THR A 89 -4.74 -15.28 12.70
CA THR A 89 -5.58 -15.67 13.83
C THR A 89 -7.01 -15.14 13.75
N GLN A 90 -7.21 -13.93 13.21
CA GLN A 90 -8.52 -13.28 13.05
C GLN A 90 -8.62 -12.78 11.61
N VAL A 91 -8.94 -13.68 10.69
CA VAL A 91 -8.84 -13.42 9.25
C VAL A 91 -10.15 -13.74 8.55
N GLU A 92 -10.52 -12.83 7.64
CA GLU A 92 -11.64 -13.00 6.72
C GLU A 92 -11.43 -12.07 5.50
N ASP A 93 -11.29 -12.64 4.31
CA ASP A 93 -11.24 -11.87 3.08
C ASP A 93 -12.66 -11.61 2.53
N PHE A 94 -12.80 -10.77 1.49
CA PHE A 94 -14.09 -10.39 0.93
C PHE A 94 -14.96 -11.56 0.42
N ARG A 95 -14.35 -12.73 0.17
CA ARG A 95 -15.01 -13.96 -0.26
C ARG A 95 -15.48 -14.81 0.91
N GLY A 96 -15.20 -14.42 2.17
CA GLY A 96 -15.37 -15.23 3.36
C GLY A 96 -14.25 -16.26 3.58
N GLY A 97 -13.15 -16.17 2.81
CA GLY A 97 -11.97 -17.00 2.93
C GLY A 97 -10.93 -16.46 3.91
N THR A 98 -9.76 -17.08 3.93
CA THR A 98 -8.67 -16.77 4.87
C THR A 98 -7.35 -16.38 4.18
N LEU A 99 -7.41 -15.90 2.92
CA LEU A 99 -6.24 -15.48 2.16
C LEU A 99 -5.76 -14.10 2.61
N THR A 100 -5.41 -13.96 3.88
CA THR A 100 -5.01 -12.69 4.50
C THR A 100 -4.30 -12.92 5.83
N TYR A 101 -3.93 -11.84 6.54
CA TYR A 101 -3.43 -11.87 7.91
C TYR A 101 -4.03 -10.72 8.75
N ASP A 102 -3.89 -10.77 10.08
CA ASP A 102 -4.65 -9.99 11.06
C ASP A 102 -4.72 -8.48 10.75
N SER A 103 -3.58 -7.84 10.45
CA SER A 103 -3.55 -6.38 10.18
C SER A 103 -3.44 -6.03 8.70
N HIS A 104 -3.72 -6.98 7.79
CA HIS A 104 -3.60 -6.73 6.36
C HIS A 104 -4.67 -5.79 5.84
N ASN A 105 -4.26 -4.64 5.28
CA ASN A 105 -5.16 -3.56 4.87
C ASN A 105 -5.03 -3.20 3.38
N GLY A 106 -4.65 -4.14 2.53
CA GLY A 106 -4.50 -3.95 1.09
C GLY A 106 -4.60 -5.26 0.31
N THR A 107 -4.19 -5.23 -0.94
CA THR A 107 -4.09 -6.40 -1.83
C THR A 107 -2.62 -6.61 -2.20
N ASP A 108 -2.10 -7.82 -1.99
CA ASP A 108 -0.74 -8.19 -2.35
C ASP A 108 -0.71 -8.84 -3.73
N PHE A 109 -0.21 -8.11 -4.71
CA PHE A 109 0.03 -8.59 -6.06
C PHE A 109 1.43 -9.20 -6.17
N ALA A 110 1.50 -10.52 -6.29
CA ALA A 110 2.76 -11.26 -6.36
C ALA A 110 3.40 -11.12 -7.74
N VAL A 111 4.46 -10.33 -7.84
CA VAL A 111 5.16 -10.03 -9.09
C VAL A 111 6.68 -10.12 -8.91
N PRO A 112 7.44 -10.43 -9.97
CA PRO A 112 8.90 -10.40 -9.92
C PRO A 112 9.43 -9.01 -9.54
N VAL A 113 10.58 -8.98 -8.86
CA VAL A 113 11.33 -7.74 -8.59
C VAL A 113 11.68 -7.05 -9.90
N GLY A 114 11.49 -5.72 -9.95
CA GLY A 114 11.75 -4.91 -11.14
C GLY A 114 10.57 -4.84 -12.11
N THR A 115 9.41 -5.41 -11.78
CA THR A 115 8.17 -5.21 -12.55
C THR A 115 7.77 -3.75 -12.52
N THR A 116 7.40 -3.18 -13.68
CA THR A 116 6.84 -1.83 -13.75
C THR A 116 5.50 -1.76 -13.04
N VAL A 117 5.38 -0.82 -12.11
CA VAL A 117 4.14 -0.46 -11.44
C VAL A 117 3.63 0.81 -12.06
N VAL A 118 2.34 0.83 -12.43
CA VAL A 118 1.70 1.99 -13.08
C VAL A 118 0.62 2.60 -12.20
N ALA A 119 0.23 3.84 -12.49
CA ALA A 119 -0.89 4.49 -11.83
C ALA A 119 -2.20 3.77 -12.20
N ALA A 120 -2.94 3.32 -11.19
CA ALA A 120 -4.21 2.60 -11.34
C ALA A 120 -5.36 3.50 -11.85
N ALA A 121 -5.19 4.82 -11.76
CA ALA A 121 -6.09 5.85 -12.25
C ALA A 121 -5.30 7.17 -12.37
N PRO A 122 -5.82 8.20 -13.07
CA PRO A 122 -5.16 9.50 -13.12
C PRO A 122 -5.18 10.14 -11.73
N GLY A 123 -4.19 10.98 -11.44
CA GLY A 123 -4.10 11.66 -10.17
C GLY A 123 -2.81 12.44 -9.97
N ARG A 124 -2.60 12.88 -8.74
CA ARG A 124 -1.42 13.63 -8.32
C ARG A 124 -0.63 12.87 -7.26
N VAL A 125 0.67 12.76 -7.45
CA VAL A 125 1.56 12.16 -6.44
C VAL A 125 1.69 13.11 -5.26
N LEU A 126 1.18 12.73 -4.10
CA LEU A 126 1.25 13.55 -2.89
C LEU A 126 2.32 13.08 -1.89
N ARG A 127 2.80 11.85 -2.02
CA ARG A 127 3.85 11.35 -1.14
C ARG A 127 4.70 10.28 -1.82
N VAL A 128 6.01 10.37 -1.62
CA VAL A 128 6.97 9.29 -1.87
C VAL A 128 7.77 9.14 -0.60
N SER A 129 7.69 7.99 0.05
CA SER A 129 8.36 7.78 1.34
C SER A 129 8.81 6.33 1.53
N SER A 130 9.77 6.13 2.42
CA SER A 130 10.28 4.80 2.74
C SER A 130 10.37 4.64 4.24
N GLU A 131 9.56 3.74 4.79
CA GLU A 131 9.58 3.33 6.19
C GLU A 131 9.78 1.80 6.26
N MET A 132 10.93 1.37 6.79
CA MET A 132 11.29 -0.05 6.87
C MET A 132 10.27 -0.88 7.67
N ASN A 133 9.67 -0.27 8.68
CA ASN A 133 8.67 -0.88 9.55
C ASN A 133 7.23 -0.78 9.04
N ARG A 134 7.00 -0.18 7.88
CA ARG A 134 5.65 0.02 7.30
C ARG A 134 5.70 -0.02 5.78
N GLY A 135 5.89 -1.21 5.21
CA GLY A 135 5.76 -1.44 3.77
C GLY A 135 6.87 -0.86 2.88
N GLY A 136 8.02 -0.47 3.43
CA GLY A 136 9.19 -0.03 2.66
C GLY A 136 8.97 1.24 1.85
N LEU A 137 9.51 1.30 0.63
CA LEU A 137 9.32 2.41 -0.31
C LEU A 137 7.90 2.40 -0.87
N LYS A 138 7.27 3.57 -0.86
CA LYS A 138 5.86 3.77 -1.23
C LYS A 138 5.67 4.99 -2.11
N VAL A 139 4.69 4.89 -3.02
CA VAL A 139 4.17 6.02 -3.80
C VAL A 139 2.68 6.15 -3.52
N PHE A 140 2.24 7.35 -3.14
CA PHE A 140 0.84 7.68 -2.87
C PHE A 140 0.32 8.61 -3.96
N ILE A 141 -0.83 8.26 -4.55
CA ILE A 141 -1.50 9.06 -5.57
C ILE A 141 -2.91 9.41 -5.08
N ASP A 142 -3.21 10.69 -5.04
CA ASP A 142 -4.56 11.21 -4.84
C ASP A 142 -5.26 11.29 -6.21
N HIS A 143 -6.33 10.54 -6.35
CA HIS A 143 -7.14 10.47 -7.56
C HIS A 143 -8.32 11.44 -7.54
N GLY A 144 -8.41 12.28 -6.51
CA GLY A 144 -9.57 13.13 -6.25
C GLY A 144 -10.70 12.39 -5.56
N ARG A 145 -11.73 13.14 -5.15
CA ARG A 145 -12.94 12.62 -4.49
C ARG A 145 -12.66 11.71 -3.29
N GLY A 146 -11.61 12.03 -2.51
CA GLY A 146 -11.20 11.26 -1.34
C GLY A 146 -10.63 9.87 -1.64
N LEU A 147 -10.34 9.55 -2.91
CA LEU A 147 -9.77 8.28 -3.33
C LEU A 147 -8.24 8.41 -3.45
N VAL A 148 -7.52 7.63 -2.68
CA VAL A 148 -6.05 7.57 -2.72
C VAL A 148 -5.62 6.12 -2.92
N THR A 149 -4.60 5.89 -3.73
CA THR A 149 -3.92 4.59 -3.80
C THR A 149 -2.49 4.67 -3.32
N THR A 150 -1.99 3.55 -2.81
CA THR A 150 -0.59 3.42 -2.40
C THR A 150 -0.03 2.12 -2.91
N SER A 151 1.10 2.18 -3.62
CA SER A 151 1.89 1.00 -3.96
C SER A 151 3.09 0.92 -3.03
N ASN A 152 3.27 -0.20 -2.34
CA ASN A 152 4.31 -0.42 -1.33
C ASN A 152 5.29 -1.52 -1.76
N HIS A 153 6.32 -1.75 -0.96
CA HIS A 153 7.42 -2.70 -1.20
C HIS A 153 8.18 -2.42 -2.49
N LEU A 154 8.19 -1.15 -2.94
CA LEU A 154 8.85 -0.73 -4.17
C LEU A 154 10.37 -0.77 -4.04
N GLY A 155 11.05 -1.01 -5.17
CA GLY A 155 12.51 -0.90 -5.25
C GLY A 155 12.95 0.52 -5.63
N ARG A 156 12.22 1.15 -6.55
CA ARG A 156 12.53 2.51 -7.04
C ARG A 156 11.27 3.25 -7.45
N ALA A 157 11.12 4.48 -6.97
CA ALA A 157 10.11 5.41 -7.47
C ALA A 157 10.62 6.05 -8.78
N LEU A 158 9.73 6.19 -9.76
CA LEU A 158 9.98 6.84 -11.05
C LEU A 158 9.38 8.25 -11.12
N VAL A 159 8.55 8.59 -10.13
CA VAL A 159 7.85 9.87 -9.97
C VAL A 159 8.30 10.59 -8.71
N ALA A 160 7.98 11.87 -8.63
CA ALA A 160 8.23 12.74 -7.47
C ALA A 160 6.90 13.32 -6.94
N VAL A 161 6.94 13.83 -5.71
CA VAL A 161 5.82 14.57 -5.13
C VAL A 161 5.51 15.79 -6.01
N GLY A 162 4.23 15.98 -6.32
CA GLY A 162 3.73 17.03 -7.21
C GLY A 162 3.47 16.57 -8.64
N ASP A 163 4.06 15.46 -9.09
CA ASP A 163 3.82 14.95 -10.45
C ASP A 163 2.34 14.62 -10.64
N VAL A 164 1.80 15.04 -11.79
CA VAL A 164 0.49 14.63 -12.28
C VAL A 164 0.69 13.42 -13.20
N VAL A 165 -0.09 12.40 -13.00
CA VAL A 165 0.02 11.14 -13.73
C VAL A 165 -1.32 10.76 -14.36
N ASP A 166 -1.27 10.25 -15.56
CA ASP A 166 -2.40 9.60 -16.21
C ASP A 166 -2.46 8.12 -15.80
N ARG A 167 -3.61 7.49 -15.99
CA ARG A 167 -3.78 6.04 -15.86
C ARG A 167 -2.74 5.32 -16.71
N GLY A 168 -2.16 4.24 -16.20
CA GLY A 168 -1.12 3.49 -16.89
C GLY A 168 0.27 4.16 -16.91
N THR A 169 0.42 5.39 -16.38
CA THR A 169 1.74 6.03 -16.27
C THR A 169 2.66 5.23 -15.35
N PRO A 170 3.90 4.86 -15.79
CA PRO A 170 4.88 4.20 -14.93
C PRO A 170 5.26 5.06 -13.72
N ILE A 171 5.02 4.55 -12.50
CA ILE A 171 5.27 5.28 -11.25
C ILE A 171 6.41 4.68 -10.43
N ALA A 172 6.70 3.39 -10.60
CA ALA A 172 7.74 2.72 -9.82
C ALA A 172 8.21 1.42 -10.48
N LEU A 173 9.30 0.87 -9.94
CA LEU A 173 9.68 -0.53 -10.11
C LEU A 173 9.39 -1.29 -8.81
N SER A 174 8.76 -2.46 -8.90
CA SER A 174 8.53 -3.35 -7.76
C SER A 174 9.84 -3.78 -7.11
N GLY A 175 9.80 -4.00 -5.83
CA GLY A 175 10.93 -4.47 -5.03
C GLY A 175 10.50 -5.54 -4.04
N ALA A 176 11.10 -5.49 -2.88
CA ALA A 176 10.77 -6.23 -1.66
C ALA A 176 11.21 -5.40 -0.45
N SER A 177 11.05 -4.07 -0.53
CA SER A 177 11.46 -3.17 0.54
C SER A 177 10.52 -3.27 1.73
N GLY A 178 11.08 -3.20 2.94
CA GLY A 178 10.34 -3.38 4.18
C GLY A 178 10.74 -4.64 4.93
N ILE A 179 10.53 -4.63 6.25
CA ILE A 179 10.99 -5.71 7.14
C ILE A 179 10.25 -7.02 6.87
N ASP A 180 8.98 -6.96 6.53
CA ASP A 180 8.08 -8.08 6.25
C ASP A 180 8.58 -8.93 5.07
N CYS A 181 9.07 -8.30 3.99
CA CYS A 181 9.68 -9.01 2.87
C CYS A 181 11.07 -9.54 3.22
N LEU A 182 11.87 -8.75 3.95
CA LEU A 182 13.24 -9.11 4.28
C LEU A 182 13.33 -10.25 5.31
N ALA A 183 12.47 -10.24 6.35
CA ALA A 183 12.57 -11.15 7.48
C ALA A 183 12.42 -12.63 7.10
N PHE A 184 11.66 -12.92 6.05
CA PHE A 184 11.36 -14.28 5.60
C PHE A 184 11.94 -14.59 4.21
N PHE A 185 12.84 -13.75 3.71
CA PHE A 185 13.52 -14.01 2.43
C PHE A 185 14.27 -15.35 2.47
N PRO A 186 14.19 -16.20 1.42
CA PRO A 186 13.46 -16.05 0.15
C PRO A 186 12.06 -16.70 0.16
N PHE A 187 11.54 -17.08 1.31
CA PHE A 187 10.24 -17.77 1.44
C PHE A 187 9.05 -16.81 1.38
N SER A 188 9.26 -15.52 1.75
CA SER A 188 8.29 -14.47 1.50
C SER A 188 8.24 -14.14 0.01
N CYS A 189 7.04 -13.93 -0.51
CA CYS A 189 6.81 -13.62 -1.90
C CYS A 189 7.20 -12.16 -2.20
N PRO A 190 7.99 -11.86 -3.25
CA PRO A 190 8.12 -10.50 -3.73
C PRO A 190 6.77 -10.07 -4.30
N HIS A 191 6.27 -8.91 -3.85
CA HIS A 191 4.95 -8.43 -4.20
C HIS A 191 4.87 -6.89 -4.14
N VAL A 192 3.82 -6.36 -4.75
CA VAL A 192 3.37 -4.99 -4.53
C VAL A 192 2.17 -5.05 -3.60
N HIS A 193 2.31 -4.51 -2.40
CA HIS A 193 1.19 -4.30 -1.50
C HIS A 193 0.45 -3.03 -1.92
N PHE A 194 -0.77 -3.18 -2.39
CA PHE A 194 -1.60 -2.12 -2.94
C PHE A 194 -2.71 -1.76 -1.96
N ASN A 195 -2.62 -0.57 -1.36
CA ASN A 195 -3.69 -0.04 -0.54
C ASN A 195 -4.60 0.87 -1.35
N VAL A 196 -5.87 0.84 -1.01
CA VAL A 196 -6.87 1.82 -1.43
C VAL A 196 -7.45 2.49 -0.20
N TRP A 197 -7.50 3.81 -0.24
CA TRP A 197 -8.03 4.67 0.81
C TRP A 197 -9.22 5.42 0.24
N LEU A 198 -10.34 5.35 0.93
CA LEU A 198 -11.52 6.13 0.57
C LEU A 198 -11.95 6.93 1.80
N ASN A 199 -12.05 8.23 1.63
CA ASN A 199 -12.39 9.16 2.71
C ASN A 199 -11.48 9.02 3.96
N GLY A 200 -10.20 8.70 3.73
CA GLY A 200 -9.17 8.60 4.78
C GLY A 200 -9.03 7.25 5.47
N GLU A 201 -9.89 6.29 5.14
CA GLU A 201 -9.84 4.95 5.71
C GLU A 201 -9.40 3.93 4.67
N PRO A 202 -8.59 2.93 5.05
CA PRO A 202 -8.23 1.84 4.15
C PRO A 202 -9.48 1.00 3.85
N VAL A 203 -9.68 0.71 2.56
CA VAL A 203 -10.83 -0.08 2.10
C VAL A 203 -10.39 -1.21 1.19
N ASP A 204 -11.14 -2.31 1.21
CA ASP A 204 -10.97 -3.36 0.22
C ASP A 204 -11.45 -2.86 -1.14
N PRO A 205 -10.62 -2.85 -2.20
CA PRO A 205 -11.08 -2.47 -3.53
C PRO A 205 -12.08 -3.47 -4.15
N PHE A 206 -12.08 -4.71 -3.69
CA PHE A 206 -13.09 -5.71 -4.06
C PHE A 206 -14.40 -5.45 -3.33
N ALA A 207 -15.51 -5.97 -3.87
CA ALA A 207 -16.84 -5.81 -3.31
C ALA A 207 -17.28 -7.07 -2.56
N ARG A 208 -17.76 -6.91 -1.34
CA ARG A 208 -18.57 -7.93 -0.65
C ARG A 208 -20.02 -7.90 -1.20
N PRO A 209 -20.83 -8.91 -0.94
CA PRO A 209 -22.24 -8.89 -1.32
C PRO A 209 -22.94 -7.59 -0.88
N GLY A 210 -23.55 -6.88 -1.85
CA GLY A 210 -24.20 -5.60 -1.62
C GLY A 210 -23.29 -4.35 -1.69
N GLU A 211 -22.00 -4.50 -1.88
CA GLU A 211 -21.06 -3.39 -2.09
C GLU A 211 -20.74 -3.17 -3.57
N VAL A 212 -20.19 -2.01 -3.88
CA VAL A 212 -19.66 -1.67 -5.21
C VAL A 212 -18.14 -1.84 -5.22
N SER A 213 -17.62 -2.57 -6.21
CA SER A 213 -16.17 -2.69 -6.42
C SER A 213 -15.57 -1.34 -6.85
N LEU A 214 -14.34 -1.08 -6.44
CA LEU A 214 -13.56 0.06 -6.93
C LEU A 214 -12.81 -0.27 -8.23
N TRP A 215 -12.73 -1.55 -8.61
CA TRP A 215 -12.17 -1.99 -9.88
C TRP A 215 -13.15 -1.79 -11.02
N ARG A 216 -12.67 -1.29 -12.18
CA ARG A 216 -13.50 -1.04 -13.38
C ARG A 216 -13.76 -2.31 -14.22
N GLY A 217 -12.94 -3.35 -14.07
CA GLY A 217 -13.07 -4.54 -14.88
C GLY A 217 -14.39 -5.27 -14.70
N GLU A 218 -14.72 -6.12 -15.64
CA GLU A 218 -15.92 -6.93 -15.63
C GLU A 218 -16.01 -7.76 -14.33
N GLY A 219 -17.20 -7.84 -13.77
CA GLY A 219 -17.41 -8.50 -12.48
C GLY A 219 -16.74 -7.82 -11.30
N GLY A 220 -16.26 -6.57 -11.46
CA GLY A 220 -15.56 -5.84 -10.40
C GLY A 220 -14.16 -6.37 -10.12
N MET A 221 -13.50 -6.96 -11.14
CA MET A 221 -12.16 -7.51 -11.03
C MET A 221 -11.11 -6.52 -11.56
N PRO A 222 -9.87 -6.53 -11.01
CA PRO A 222 -8.78 -5.71 -11.53
C PRO A 222 -8.30 -6.24 -12.88
N VAL A 223 -8.32 -5.36 -13.89
CA VAL A 223 -7.75 -5.61 -15.22
C VAL A 223 -6.82 -4.47 -15.59
N PRO A 224 -5.77 -4.70 -16.41
CA PRO A 224 -4.91 -3.63 -16.89
C PRO A 224 -5.70 -2.62 -17.73
N ASP A 225 -5.31 -1.34 -17.69
CA ASP A 225 -5.86 -0.32 -18.56
C ASP A 225 -5.68 -0.71 -20.04
N ASP A 226 -6.72 -0.59 -20.84
CA ASP A 226 -6.69 -0.92 -22.26
C ASP A 226 -6.31 0.26 -23.17
N GLY A 227 -6.13 1.42 -22.57
CA GLY A 227 -5.75 2.66 -23.28
C GLY A 227 -6.87 3.25 -24.15
N THR A 228 -8.09 2.70 -24.07
CA THR A 228 -9.22 3.15 -24.94
C THR A 228 -10.09 4.21 -24.25
N GLY A 229 -10.02 4.30 -22.92
CA GLY A 229 -10.81 5.22 -22.12
C GLY A 229 -10.14 6.59 -22.00
N ARG A 230 -10.93 7.68 -22.16
CA ARG A 230 -10.52 8.99 -21.64
C ARG A 230 -11.05 9.10 -20.23
N ASP A 231 -10.14 9.30 -19.29
CA ASP A 231 -10.56 9.60 -17.92
C ASP A 231 -11.18 10.99 -17.86
N ALA A 232 -12.32 11.10 -17.23
CA ALA A 232 -12.85 12.39 -16.81
C ALA A 232 -11.93 12.94 -15.71
N THR A 233 -11.66 14.24 -15.71
CA THR A 233 -10.97 14.89 -14.61
C THR A 233 -11.79 14.68 -13.35
N ALA A 234 -11.23 14.00 -12.36
CA ALA A 234 -11.90 13.84 -11.08
C ALA A 234 -11.88 15.18 -10.32
N ASP A 235 -12.94 15.45 -9.55
CA ASP A 235 -12.95 16.58 -8.64
C ASP A 235 -11.82 16.43 -7.63
N PRO A 236 -11.01 17.49 -7.36
CA PRO A 236 -9.96 17.43 -6.35
C PRO A 236 -10.50 16.96 -5.00
N THR A 237 -9.68 16.25 -4.26
CA THR A 237 -10.04 15.86 -2.89
C THR A 237 -10.23 17.09 -2.01
N ALA A 238 -11.40 17.22 -1.41
CA ALA A 238 -11.74 18.34 -0.53
C ALA A 238 -11.24 18.08 0.90
N TRP A 239 -9.94 18.33 1.16
CA TRP A 239 -9.33 18.19 2.48
C TRP A 239 -9.87 19.24 3.49
N ASP A 240 -10.11 18.82 4.72
CA ASP A 240 -10.34 19.70 5.86
C ASP A 240 -8.99 20.07 6.52
N HIS A 241 -8.39 21.17 6.06
CA HIS A 241 -7.08 21.59 6.56
C HIS A 241 -7.10 22.01 8.04
N ASP A 242 -8.24 22.41 8.59
CA ASP A 242 -8.37 22.70 10.02
C ASP A 242 -8.34 21.39 10.84
N ALA A 243 -9.02 20.34 10.36
CA ALA A 243 -8.94 19.02 10.95
C ALA A 243 -7.53 18.40 10.85
N VAL A 244 -6.83 18.66 9.73
CA VAL A 244 -5.42 18.29 9.56
C VAL A 244 -4.54 19.01 10.59
N ALA A 245 -4.69 20.32 10.76
CA ALA A 245 -3.93 21.11 11.75
C ALA A 245 -4.18 20.59 13.18
N ARG A 246 -5.45 20.40 13.58
CA ARG A 246 -5.81 19.84 14.89
C ARG A 246 -5.17 18.46 15.12
N SER A 247 -5.16 17.60 14.10
CA SER A 247 -4.54 16.27 14.21
C SER A 247 -3.03 16.37 14.46
N ILE A 248 -2.36 17.36 13.90
CA ILE A 248 -0.92 17.61 14.14
C ILE A 248 -0.72 18.12 15.57
N GLU A 249 -1.47 19.12 15.99
CA GLU A 249 -1.35 19.75 17.31
C GLU A 249 -1.56 18.76 18.45
N THR A 250 -2.57 17.91 18.34
CA THR A 250 -2.94 16.93 19.36
C THR A 250 -2.09 15.64 19.31
N SER A 251 -1.24 15.45 18.31
CA SER A 251 -0.38 14.26 18.21
C SER A 251 0.55 14.14 19.42
N LEU A 252 0.58 12.96 20.04
CA LEU A 252 1.42 12.65 21.21
C LEU A 252 2.90 12.50 20.85
N HIS A 253 3.25 12.31 19.58
CA HIS A 253 4.62 12.08 19.14
C HIS A 253 5.28 13.35 18.61
N ALA A 254 6.18 13.95 19.40
CA ALA A 254 6.83 15.24 19.06
C ALA A 254 7.57 15.25 17.72
N GLY A 255 8.25 14.14 17.37
CA GLY A 255 8.92 13.99 16.08
C GLY A 255 7.96 14.02 14.90
N ALA A 256 6.82 13.31 15.02
CA ALA A 256 5.78 13.33 13.97
C ALA A 256 5.16 14.73 13.83
N ARG A 257 4.89 15.43 14.96
CA ARG A 257 4.40 16.82 14.91
C ARG A 257 5.35 17.72 14.13
N ALA A 258 6.65 17.65 14.45
CA ALA A 258 7.66 18.48 13.80
C ALA A 258 7.77 18.16 12.30
N GLU A 259 7.81 16.88 11.94
CA GLU A 259 7.86 16.41 10.56
C GLU A 259 6.65 16.89 9.75
N LEU A 260 5.43 16.69 10.29
CA LEU A 260 4.19 17.06 9.62
C LEU A 260 4.04 18.58 9.50
N ALA A 261 4.41 19.33 10.53
CA ALA A 261 4.37 20.81 10.52
C ALA A 261 5.35 21.42 9.51
N ALA A 262 6.48 20.74 9.22
CA ALA A 262 7.47 21.20 8.25
C ALA A 262 7.01 21.07 6.79
N LEU A 263 5.95 20.30 6.51
CA LEU A 263 5.38 20.19 5.17
C LEU A 263 4.63 21.47 4.81
N THR A 264 5.06 22.16 3.77
CA THR A 264 4.51 23.46 3.38
C THR A 264 3.27 23.36 2.51
N GLU A 265 3.20 22.34 1.64
CA GLU A 265 2.05 22.12 0.78
C GLU A 265 0.90 21.46 1.53
N ALA A 266 -0.29 22.05 1.47
CA ALA A 266 -1.43 21.67 2.32
C ALA A 266 -1.93 20.23 2.07
N ASP A 267 -2.06 19.83 0.81
CA ASP A 267 -2.55 18.50 0.45
C ASP A 267 -1.50 17.42 0.75
N VAL A 268 -0.22 17.71 0.52
CA VAL A 268 0.89 16.83 0.91
C VAL A 268 0.89 16.59 2.42
N ARG A 269 0.65 17.65 3.21
CA ARG A 269 0.53 17.59 4.67
C ARG A 269 -0.69 16.77 5.09
N ALA A 270 -1.84 16.99 4.45
CA ALA A 270 -3.08 16.27 4.72
C ALA A 270 -2.91 14.76 4.50
N LEU A 271 -2.33 14.36 3.37
CA LEU A 271 -2.05 12.95 3.07
C LEU A 271 -1.03 12.36 4.05
N ALA A 272 0.00 13.12 4.45
CA ALA A 272 0.96 12.66 5.43
C ALA A 272 0.31 12.43 6.81
N VAL A 273 -0.63 13.27 7.23
CA VAL A 273 -1.44 13.07 8.44
C VAL A 273 -2.31 11.83 8.31
N MET A 274 -2.99 11.64 7.18
CA MET A 274 -3.79 10.43 6.91
C MET A 274 -2.93 9.18 7.07
N PHE A 275 -1.74 9.14 6.44
CA PHE A 275 -0.80 8.03 6.59
C PHE A 275 -0.41 7.78 8.05
N GLN A 276 0.04 8.81 8.75
CA GLN A 276 0.48 8.69 10.14
C GLN A 276 -0.64 8.19 11.07
N ARG A 277 -1.87 8.67 10.89
CA ARG A 277 -3.02 8.26 11.70
C ARG A 277 -3.40 6.79 11.50
N ASN A 278 -3.21 6.27 10.31
CA ASN A 278 -3.56 4.88 9.99
C ASN A 278 -2.45 3.90 10.36
N TYR A 279 -1.19 4.26 10.14
CA TYR A 279 -0.06 3.38 10.42
C TYR A 279 0.50 3.50 11.84
N TYR A 280 0.24 4.63 12.52
CA TYR A 280 0.69 4.91 13.90
C TYR A 280 -0.47 5.50 14.73
N PRO A 281 -1.61 4.79 14.84
CA PRO A 281 -2.84 5.35 15.41
C PRO A 281 -2.68 5.76 16.87
N THR A 282 -1.83 5.09 17.64
CA THR A 282 -1.53 5.39 19.05
C THR A 282 -0.90 6.78 19.26
N ARG A 283 -0.39 7.40 18.19
CA ARG A 283 0.16 8.77 18.23
C ARG A 283 -0.91 9.85 18.17
N PHE A 284 -2.16 9.49 17.81
CA PHE A 284 -3.23 10.44 17.51
C PHE A 284 -4.46 10.13 18.37
N PRO A 285 -4.58 10.77 19.56
CA PRO A 285 -5.75 10.56 20.44
C PRO A 285 -7.04 11.12 19.83
N GLU A 286 -6.92 12.18 19.02
CA GLU A 286 -8.04 12.74 18.29
C GLU A 286 -7.92 12.40 16.80
N ARG A 287 -9.03 11.95 16.23
CA ARG A 287 -9.09 11.54 14.82
C ARG A 287 -10.30 12.19 14.12
N PRO A 288 -10.30 13.54 13.98
CA PRO A 288 -11.35 14.22 13.24
C PRO A 288 -11.38 13.75 11.79
N ASN A 289 -12.53 13.84 11.12
CA ASN A 289 -12.59 13.59 9.68
C ASN A 289 -11.65 14.58 8.96
N LEU A 290 -10.80 14.08 8.07
CA LEU A 290 -9.84 14.89 7.29
C LEU A 290 -10.44 15.44 5.99
N TYR A 291 -11.69 15.15 5.69
CA TYR A 291 -12.36 15.48 4.43
C TYR A 291 -13.60 16.32 4.69
N ARG A 292 -13.79 17.36 3.88
CA ARG A 292 -15.03 18.18 3.90
C ARG A 292 -16.20 17.46 3.26
N GLU A 293 -15.92 16.60 2.30
CA GLU A 293 -16.89 15.82 1.55
C GLU A 293 -16.56 14.34 1.63
N VAL A 294 -17.59 13.51 1.74
CA VAL A 294 -17.47 12.04 1.76
C VAL A 294 -18.05 11.49 0.48
N HIS A 295 -17.29 10.68 -0.21
CA HIS A 295 -17.68 10.12 -1.49
C HIS A 295 -18.05 8.63 -1.38
N PRO A 296 -19.07 8.17 -2.12
CA PRO A 296 -19.42 6.76 -2.16
C PRO A 296 -18.38 5.95 -2.96
N ARG A 297 -18.42 4.64 -2.78
CA ARG A 297 -17.65 3.70 -3.61
C ARG A 297 -18.15 3.78 -5.07
N ALA A 298 -17.23 3.85 -6.01
CA ALA A 298 -17.52 3.80 -7.43
C ALA A 298 -16.36 3.12 -8.18
N PRO A 299 -16.60 2.37 -9.27
CA PRO A 299 -15.53 1.78 -10.08
C PRO A 299 -14.67 2.88 -10.69
N PHE A 300 -13.37 2.86 -10.38
CA PHE A 300 -12.44 3.89 -10.86
C PHE A 300 -11.02 3.36 -11.11
N LEU A 301 -10.65 2.24 -10.50
CA LEU A 301 -9.28 1.71 -10.51
C LEU A 301 -9.10 0.59 -11.53
N ASP A 302 -7.93 0.58 -12.16
CA ASP A 302 -7.43 -0.54 -12.95
C ASP A 302 -6.28 -1.24 -12.22
N LEU A 303 -5.93 -2.43 -12.69
CA LEU A 303 -4.78 -3.17 -12.21
C LEU A 303 -3.50 -2.32 -12.35
N PRO A 304 -2.69 -2.11 -11.29
CA PRO A 304 -1.54 -1.21 -11.33
C PRO A 304 -0.30 -1.80 -12.03
N PHE A 305 -0.53 -2.50 -13.15
CA PHE A 305 0.53 -3.11 -13.96
C PHE A 305 0.24 -2.96 -15.45
N GLU A 306 1.32 -2.91 -16.24
CA GLU A 306 1.24 -2.69 -17.69
C GLU A 306 0.47 -3.80 -18.41
N ARG A 307 -0.41 -3.41 -19.31
CA ARG A 307 -1.05 -4.30 -20.29
C ARG A 307 0.02 -4.94 -21.19
N GLY A 308 -0.18 -6.21 -21.53
CA GLY A 308 0.79 -6.98 -22.31
C GLY A 308 1.92 -7.57 -21.45
N ALA A 309 2.13 -7.05 -20.22
CA ALA A 309 2.92 -7.74 -19.21
C ALA A 309 2.05 -8.70 -18.41
N PHE A 310 0.77 -8.33 -18.20
CA PHE A 310 -0.21 -9.12 -17.46
C PHE A 310 -1.61 -8.95 -18.07
N GLU A 311 -2.45 -10.00 -17.91
CA GLU A 311 -3.81 -10.05 -18.45
C GLU A 311 -4.88 -9.87 -17.34
N GLY A 312 -4.51 -10.02 -16.07
CA GLY A 312 -5.42 -9.95 -14.93
C GLY A 312 -4.83 -10.61 -13.69
N VAL A 313 -5.70 -11.11 -12.83
CA VAL A 313 -5.30 -11.70 -11.55
C VAL A 313 -5.86 -13.11 -11.34
N THR A 314 -5.24 -13.88 -10.45
CA THR A 314 -5.76 -15.14 -9.94
C THR A 314 -5.55 -15.21 -8.43
N PHE A 315 -6.47 -15.83 -7.71
CA PHE A 315 -6.31 -16.06 -6.27
C PHE A 315 -5.50 -17.33 -6.04
N ILE A 316 -4.49 -17.26 -5.16
CA ILE A 316 -3.82 -18.49 -4.74
C ILE A 316 -4.72 -19.23 -3.75
N GLU A 317 -4.72 -20.56 -3.83
CA GLU A 317 -5.32 -21.40 -2.80
C GLU A 317 -4.24 -21.82 -1.82
N ARG A 318 -4.41 -21.47 -0.55
CA ARG A 318 -3.58 -22.00 0.53
C ARG A 318 -4.27 -23.25 1.08
N GLY A 319 -3.61 -24.39 0.91
CA GLY A 319 -4.05 -25.66 1.45
C GLY A 319 -3.91 -25.74 2.96
#